data_ae4e6ae289d17cdf913100071c171ad1
#
_entry.id   ae4e6ae289d17cdf913100071c171ad1
#
_cell.length_a   1.000
_cell.length_b   1.000
_cell.length_c   1.000
_cell.angle_alpha   90.00
_cell.angle_beta   90.00
_cell.angle_gamma   90.00
#
_symmetry.space_group_name_H-M   'P 1'
#
loop_
_entity.id
_entity.type
_entity.pdbx_description
1 polymer ?
#
loop_
_entity_poly.entity_id
_entity_poly.type
_entity_poly.pdbx_seq_one_letter_code
_entity_poly.pdbx_strand_id
1 'polypeptide(L)'
;MIVFQLRFTTWRWPLSISFGVILVFSHFRNLLIILAFSSFAHGYVTSKEEVSHTEKKGIKIAAQNRKAFHDYFVEDKYEAGIELFGTEVKSVRAGTLNLKDAYCTVKDGELFVQGMHISPYEKGNIFNKDPVRTRRLLMHKREIRKLHALIKQDGYTLVPLSVYFKDARVKLEVGLCKGKKNYDKREASAKRDAKREIDRTMKERNR
;
A
#
# COMPACT_ATOMS: atom_id res chain seq x y z
N MET A 1 12.54 -14.35 48.64
CA MET A 1 12.55 -12.93 49.07
C MET A 1 13.99 -12.46 48.98
N ILE A 2 14.40 -11.94 47.81
CA ILE A 2 15.75 -11.40 47.55
C ILE A 2 15.54 -9.99 47.04
N VAL A 3 15.96 -9.03 47.89
CA VAL A 3 15.88 -7.60 47.64
C VAL A 3 17.19 -7.19 46.92
N PHE A 4 17.08 -6.73 45.67
CA PHE A 4 18.19 -6.15 44.91
C PHE A 4 18.23 -4.64 45.24
N GLN A 5 19.27 -4.22 46.00
CA GLN A 5 19.57 -2.80 46.23
C GLN A 5 20.41 -2.26 45.07
N LEU A 6 19.88 -1.32 44.32
CA LEU A 6 20.62 -0.51 43.36
C LEU A 6 21.40 0.60 44.11
N ARG A 7 22.72 0.49 44.09
CA ARG A 7 23.65 1.53 44.60
C ARG A 7 23.74 2.65 43.58
N PHE A 8 23.22 3.83 43.91
CA PHE A 8 23.53 5.08 43.22
C PHE A 8 24.96 5.54 43.55
N THR A 9 25.89 5.53 42.58
CA THR A 9 27.19 6.17 42.70
C THR A 9 27.04 7.63 42.25
N THR A 10 27.09 8.53 43.18
CA THR A 10 27.15 9.99 42.97
C THR A 10 28.52 10.38 42.42
N TRP A 11 28.57 10.78 41.17
CA TRP A 11 29.78 11.40 40.60
C TRP A 11 29.83 12.89 41.03
N ARG A 12 30.85 13.18 41.88
CA ARG A 12 31.13 14.51 42.36
C ARG A 12 32.11 15.21 41.41
N TRP A 13 31.68 16.24 40.70
CA TRP A 13 32.49 17.06 39.83
C TRP A 13 33.24 18.13 40.61
N PRO A 14 34.53 18.44 40.35
CA PRO A 14 35.25 19.50 41.01
C PRO A 14 34.83 20.86 40.46
N LEU A 15 34.45 21.75 41.40
CA LEU A 15 34.15 23.17 41.21
C LEU A 15 35.45 23.94 40.95
N SER A 16 35.85 24.10 39.68
CA SER A 16 36.71 25.21 39.26
C SER A 16 36.90 25.24 37.73
N ILE A 17 35.88 25.65 37.03
CA ILE A 17 36.03 26.09 35.64
C ILE A 17 35.30 27.44 35.53
N SER A 18 36.09 28.46 35.20
CA SER A 18 35.75 29.86 35.07
C SER A 18 34.50 30.11 34.21
N PHE A 19 33.61 30.98 34.67
CA PHE A 19 32.34 31.40 34.08
C PHE A 19 32.45 31.91 32.63
N GLY A 20 33.64 32.19 32.12
CA GLY A 20 33.87 32.71 30.77
C GLY A 20 33.79 31.69 29.63
N VAL A 21 34.02 30.40 29.90
CA VAL A 21 34.06 29.35 28.85
C VAL A 21 32.70 28.80 28.53
N ILE A 22 31.74 28.89 29.45
CA ILE A 22 30.39 28.35 29.27
C ILE A 22 29.55 29.18 28.28
N LEU A 23 29.80 30.49 28.18
CA LEU A 23 29.06 31.38 27.28
C LEU A 23 29.42 31.19 25.79
N VAL A 24 30.69 30.85 25.50
CA VAL A 24 31.15 30.63 24.13
C VAL A 24 30.64 29.31 23.58
N PHE A 25 30.57 28.27 24.42
CA PHE A 25 30.01 26.96 23.97
C PHE A 25 28.49 26.96 23.73
N SER A 26 27.75 27.83 24.44
CA SER A 26 26.30 27.98 24.23
C SER A 26 25.98 28.59 22.84
N HIS A 27 26.79 29.55 22.37
CA HIS A 27 26.58 30.18 21.04
C HIS A 27 26.92 29.24 19.88
N PHE A 28 27.98 28.44 20.03
CA PHE A 28 28.34 27.45 18.98
C PHE A 28 27.35 26.29 18.85
N ARG A 29 26.77 25.87 19.98
CA ARG A 29 25.76 24.77 19.97
C ARG A 29 24.45 25.17 19.27
N ASN A 30 24.02 26.43 19.43
CA ASN A 30 22.84 26.97 18.75
C ASN A 30 23.10 27.23 17.26
N LEU A 31 24.33 27.63 16.87
CA LEU A 31 24.69 27.81 15.47
C LEU A 31 24.71 26.46 14.68
N LEU A 32 25.22 25.40 15.31
CA LEU A 32 25.23 24.04 14.71
C LEU A 32 23.83 23.46 14.57
N ILE A 33 22.92 23.75 15.50
CA ILE A 33 21.50 23.31 15.42
C ILE A 33 20.77 24.07 14.30
N ILE A 34 21.07 25.36 14.10
CA ILE A 34 20.45 26.16 13.02
C ILE A 34 20.93 25.69 11.64
N LEU A 35 22.22 25.34 11.50
CA LEU A 35 22.75 24.79 10.23
C LEU A 35 22.25 23.36 9.94
N ALA A 36 22.08 22.55 10.97
CA ALA A 36 21.47 21.20 10.81
C ALA A 36 20.00 21.28 10.43
N PHE A 37 19.23 22.25 10.97
CA PHE A 37 17.82 22.45 10.61
C PHE A 37 17.64 23.05 9.21
N SER A 38 18.56 23.91 8.75
CA SER A 38 18.53 24.45 7.38
C SER A 38 18.83 23.38 6.33
N SER A 39 19.69 22.42 6.61
CA SER A 39 19.95 21.27 5.71
C SER A 39 18.81 20.24 5.72
N PHE A 40 18.06 20.13 6.84
CA PHE A 40 16.92 19.21 6.95
C PHE A 40 15.64 19.78 6.32
N ALA A 41 15.47 21.09 6.24
CA ALA A 41 14.30 21.73 5.64
C ALA A 41 14.32 21.74 4.11
N HIS A 42 15.45 21.45 3.46
CA HIS A 42 15.56 21.39 1.99
C HIS A 42 15.27 19.99 1.40
N GLY A 43 15.08 18.98 2.25
CA GLY A 43 14.77 17.59 1.85
C GLY A 43 13.27 17.23 1.87
N TYR A 44 12.39 18.13 2.28
CA TYR A 44 10.94 17.86 2.39
C TYR A 44 10.10 18.53 1.30
N VAL A 45 10.66 18.72 0.12
CA VAL A 45 9.90 19.19 -1.02
C VAL A 45 9.94 18.13 -2.10
N THR A 46 8.74 17.60 -2.40
CA THR A 46 8.38 16.83 -3.58
C THR A 46 8.90 15.38 -3.67
N SER A 47 8.38 14.48 -2.86
CA SER A 47 8.04 13.19 -3.43
C SER A 47 6.60 13.23 -3.95
N LYS A 48 6.40 13.91 -5.07
CA LYS A 48 5.36 13.56 -6.01
C LYS A 48 5.68 12.12 -6.39
N GLU A 49 4.99 11.14 -5.79
CA GLU A 49 4.96 9.80 -6.34
C GLU A 49 4.31 9.90 -7.71
N GLU A 50 5.14 10.13 -8.71
CA GLU A 50 4.85 9.67 -10.05
C GLU A 50 4.66 8.17 -9.90
N VAL A 51 3.43 7.71 -10.14
CA VAL A 51 3.13 6.31 -10.36
C VAL A 51 3.87 5.94 -11.64
N SER A 52 5.18 5.73 -11.51
CA SER A 52 5.98 5.16 -12.58
C SER A 52 5.46 3.73 -12.76
N HIS A 53 4.80 3.47 -13.88
CA HIS A 53 4.66 2.15 -14.46
C HIS A 53 6.05 1.61 -14.83
N THR A 54 6.90 1.46 -13.85
CA THR A 54 8.13 0.71 -14.02
C THR A 54 7.68 -0.75 -14.07
N GLU A 55 7.59 -1.30 -15.27
CA GLU A 55 7.49 -2.74 -15.46
C GLU A 55 8.69 -3.39 -14.76
N LYS A 56 8.46 -3.83 -13.53
CA LYS A 56 9.44 -4.62 -12.81
C LYS A 56 9.65 -5.89 -13.64
N LYS A 57 10.84 -6.06 -14.22
CA LYS A 57 11.23 -7.24 -15.00
C LYS A 57 10.68 -8.51 -14.33
N GLY A 58 9.79 -9.23 -15.01
CA GLY A 58 9.19 -10.48 -14.53
C GLY A 58 7.74 -10.42 -13.99
N ILE A 59 7.12 -9.24 -13.89
CA ILE A 59 5.71 -9.12 -13.44
C ILE A 59 4.80 -8.90 -14.65
N LYS A 60 3.90 -9.87 -14.93
CA LYS A 60 2.88 -9.75 -15.96
C LYS A 60 1.52 -9.50 -15.30
N ILE A 61 0.95 -8.31 -15.48
CA ILE A 61 -0.38 -7.97 -14.98
C ILE A 61 -1.43 -8.72 -15.81
N ALA A 62 -2.30 -9.48 -15.14
CA ALA A 62 -3.43 -10.18 -15.75
C ALA A 62 -4.70 -9.33 -15.76
N ALA A 63 -5.00 -8.64 -14.66
CA ALA A 63 -6.11 -7.68 -14.58
C ALA A 63 -5.88 -6.63 -13.50
N GLN A 64 -6.55 -5.48 -13.66
CA GLN A 64 -6.50 -4.35 -12.72
C GLN A 64 -7.92 -3.82 -12.44
N ASN A 65 -8.22 -3.54 -11.19
CA ASN A 65 -9.48 -2.96 -10.76
C ASN A 65 -9.44 -1.42 -10.82
N ARG A 66 -9.76 -0.87 -11.99
CA ARG A 66 -9.79 0.59 -12.18
C ARG A 66 -10.89 1.27 -11.36
N LYS A 67 -12.01 0.55 -11.08
CA LYS A 67 -13.13 1.06 -10.27
C LYS A 67 -12.70 1.31 -8.82
N ALA A 68 -11.85 0.42 -8.27
CA ALA A 68 -11.34 0.59 -6.90
C ALA A 68 -10.61 1.93 -6.72
N PHE A 69 -9.73 2.30 -7.65
CA PHE A 69 -9.01 3.60 -7.60
C PHE A 69 -9.92 4.81 -7.79
N HIS A 70 -11.07 4.64 -8.44
CA HIS A 70 -12.07 5.69 -8.55
C HIS A 70 -12.87 5.87 -7.25
N ASP A 71 -13.29 4.77 -6.64
CA ASP A 71 -14.26 4.77 -5.53
C ASP A 71 -13.61 4.86 -4.15
N TYR A 72 -12.34 4.49 -4.02
CA TYR A 72 -11.64 4.39 -2.75
C TYR A 72 -10.32 5.17 -2.74
N PHE A 73 -9.93 5.66 -1.57
CA PHE A 73 -8.56 6.04 -1.27
C PHE A 73 -7.81 4.77 -0.85
N VAL A 74 -6.71 4.47 -1.53
CA VAL A 74 -5.84 3.33 -1.20
C VAL A 74 -4.75 3.86 -0.28
N GLU A 75 -4.73 3.40 0.97
CA GLU A 75 -3.71 3.81 1.94
C GLU A 75 -2.51 2.86 1.89
N ASP A 76 -2.75 1.57 2.05
CA ASP A 76 -1.70 0.55 2.02
C ASP A 76 -2.03 -0.54 0.99
N LYS A 77 -0.96 -1.22 0.50
CA LYS A 77 -1.05 -2.33 -0.44
C LYS A 77 -0.33 -3.55 0.12
N TYR A 78 -0.96 -4.70 0.00
CA TYR A 78 -0.44 -5.97 0.47
C TYR A 78 -0.42 -7.00 -0.66
N GLU A 79 0.67 -7.78 -0.76
CA GLU A 79 0.77 -8.89 -1.71
C GLU A 79 0.26 -10.17 -1.05
N ALA A 80 -0.74 -10.82 -1.66
CA ALA A 80 -1.27 -12.11 -1.23
C ALA A 80 -1.10 -13.16 -2.32
N GLY A 81 -0.85 -14.40 -1.94
CA GLY A 81 -1.06 -15.55 -2.81
C GLY A 81 -2.56 -15.83 -2.96
N ILE A 82 -2.96 -16.54 -4.00
CA ILE A 82 -4.36 -16.94 -4.21
C ILE A 82 -4.46 -18.43 -4.50
N GLU A 83 -5.43 -19.09 -3.87
CA GLU A 83 -5.71 -20.51 -4.09
C GLU A 83 -6.63 -20.69 -5.32
N LEU A 84 -6.06 -21.22 -6.40
CA LEU A 84 -6.73 -21.43 -7.68
C LEU A 84 -6.63 -22.88 -8.13
N PHE A 85 -7.66 -23.34 -8.84
CA PHE A 85 -7.62 -24.60 -9.57
C PHE A 85 -6.87 -24.44 -10.91
N GLY A 86 -6.38 -25.54 -11.47
CA GLY A 86 -5.61 -25.50 -12.72
C GLY A 86 -6.33 -24.88 -13.91
N THR A 87 -7.65 -25.09 -14.03
CA THR A 87 -8.51 -24.45 -15.04
C THR A 87 -8.61 -22.94 -14.86
N GLU A 88 -8.75 -22.46 -13.61
CA GLU A 88 -8.77 -21.03 -13.28
C GLU A 88 -7.43 -20.35 -13.61
N VAL A 89 -6.30 -21.01 -13.32
CA VAL A 89 -4.97 -20.48 -13.68
C VAL A 89 -4.84 -20.30 -15.19
N LYS A 90 -5.37 -21.23 -15.99
CA LYS A 90 -5.37 -21.13 -17.46
C LYS A 90 -6.21 -19.92 -17.93
N SER A 91 -7.39 -19.71 -17.34
CA SER A 91 -8.25 -18.55 -17.63
C SER A 91 -7.59 -17.24 -17.22
N VAL A 92 -6.92 -17.19 -16.05
CA VAL A 92 -6.15 -16.01 -15.62
C VAL A 92 -4.99 -15.70 -16.58
N ARG A 93 -4.32 -16.73 -17.13
CA ARG A 93 -3.27 -16.54 -18.16
C ARG A 93 -3.83 -15.99 -19.47
N ALA A 94 -5.05 -16.38 -19.82
CA ALA A 94 -5.78 -15.84 -20.97
C ALA A 94 -6.33 -14.41 -20.72
N GLY A 95 -6.23 -13.89 -19.48
CA GLY A 95 -6.73 -12.56 -19.13
C GLY A 95 -8.25 -12.49 -18.94
N THR A 96 -8.95 -13.63 -18.85
CA THR A 96 -10.42 -13.71 -18.73
C THR A 96 -10.86 -13.65 -17.27
N LEU A 97 -10.47 -12.59 -16.55
CA LEU A 97 -10.88 -12.35 -15.17
C LEU A 97 -11.37 -10.91 -14.97
N ASN A 98 -12.30 -10.72 -14.02
CA ASN A 98 -12.85 -9.42 -13.67
C ASN A 98 -12.85 -9.23 -12.14
N LEU A 99 -12.35 -8.04 -11.71
CA LEU A 99 -12.25 -7.65 -10.31
C LEU A 99 -13.25 -6.56 -9.91
N LYS A 100 -14.11 -6.10 -10.82
CA LYS A 100 -14.89 -4.86 -10.68
C LYS A 100 -15.70 -4.80 -9.39
N ASP A 101 -16.35 -5.88 -9.02
CA ASP A 101 -17.25 -5.97 -7.86
C ASP A 101 -16.69 -6.90 -6.77
N ALA A 102 -15.39 -7.21 -6.86
CA ALA A 102 -14.71 -8.05 -5.91
C ALA A 102 -14.32 -7.27 -4.65
N TYR A 103 -14.38 -7.93 -3.50
CA TYR A 103 -13.95 -7.44 -2.20
C TYR A 103 -13.31 -8.56 -1.38
N CYS A 104 -12.52 -8.17 -0.38
CA CYS A 104 -11.87 -9.15 0.49
C CYS A 104 -12.47 -9.11 1.90
N THR A 105 -12.61 -10.27 2.52
CA THR A 105 -13.12 -10.43 3.89
C THR A 105 -12.22 -11.31 4.72
N VAL A 106 -12.10 -11.00 6.00
CA VAL A 106 -11.40 -11.84 6.97
C VAL A 106 -12.45 -12.67 7.73
N LYS A 107 -12.35 -14.00 7.65
CA LYS A 107 -13.18 -14.95 8.38
C LYS A 107 -12.27 -15.98 9.05
N ASP A 108 -12.51 -16.27 10.31
CA ASP A 108 -11.78 -17.30 11.10
C ASP A 108 -10.25 -17.17 11.05
N GLY A 109 -9.75 -15.92 10.99
CA GLY A 109 -8.32 -15.65 10.90
C GLY A 109 -7.68 -15.93 9.53
N GLU A 110 -8.49 -16.16 8.51
CA GLU A 110 -8.09 -16.32 7.11
C GLU A 110 -8.67 -15.21 6.23
N LEU A 111 -8.00 -14.91 5.12
CA LEU A 111 -8.41 -13.87 4.17
C LEU A 111 -9.03 -14.54 2.94
N PHE A 112 -10.19 -14.05 2.53
CA PHE A 112 -10.93 -14.54 1.36
C PHE A 112 -11.23 -13.40 0.40
N VAL A 113 -11.22 -13.69 -0.91
CA VAL A 113 -11.76 -12.81 -1.95
C VAL A 113 -13.12 -13.35 -2.42
N GLN A 114 -14.09 -12.44 -2.51
CA GLN A 114 -15.46 -12.71 -2.96
C GLN A 114 -15.79 -11.82 -4.15
N GLY A 115 -16.73 -12.26 -5.01
CA GLY A 115 -17.16 -11.49 -6.17
C GLY A 115 -16.13 -11.38 -7.31
N MET A 116 -14.98 -12.05 -7.20
CA MET A 116 -14.01 -12.13 -8.29
C MET A 116 -14.49 -13.15 -9.34
N HIS A 117 -14.81 -12.66 -10.54
CA HIS A 117 -15.23 -13.50 -11.64
C HIS A 117 -14.03 -13.98 -12.46
N ILE A 118 -13.89 -15.29 -12.62
CA ILE A 118 -12.95 -15.94 -13.55
C ILE A 118 -13.74 -16.77 -14.52
N SER A 119 -13.67 -16.45 -15.82
CA SER A 119 -14.42 -17.19 -16.84
C SER A 119 -13.99 -18.66 -16.89
N PRO A 120 -14.91 -19.60 -17.13
CA PRO A 120 -14.58 -21.00 -17.32
C PRO A 120 -13.56 -21.17 -18.45
N TYR A 121 -12.67 -22.12 -18.30
CA TYR A 121 -11.70 -22.44 -19.35
C TYR A 121 -12.41 -23.29 -20.41
N GLU A 122 -12.38 -22.86 -21.68
CA GLU A 122 -13.11 -23.51 -22.79
C GLU A 122 -12.84 -25.03 -22.91
N LYS A 123 -11.58 -25.42 -22.67
CA LYS A 123 -11.17 -26.84 -22.72
C LYS A 123 -11.19 -27.52 -21.33
N GLY A 124 -11.84 -26.92 -20.35
CA GLY A 124 -11.88 -27.38 -18.96
C GLY A 124 -13.01 -28.36 -18.68
N ASN A 125 -14.05 -28.37 -19.50
CA ASN A 125 -15.24 -29.25 -19.42
C ASN A 125 -15.71 -29.40 -17.94
N ILE A 126 -15.85 -30.62 -17.43
CA ILE A 126 -16.31 -30.96 -16.07
C ILE A 126 -15.36 -30.45 -14.93
N PHE A 127 -14.11 -30.13 -15.25
CA PHE A 127 -13.14 -29.62 -14.27
C PHE A 127 -13.26 -28.13 -13.99
N ASN A 128 -14.13 -27.41 -14.69
CA ASN A 128 -14.41 -26.02 -14.39
C ASN A 128 -15.15 -25.89 -13.07
N LYS A 129 -14.80 -24.86 -12.32
CA LYS A 129 -15.46 -24.49 -11.05
C LYS A 129 -16.34 -23.27 -11.26
N ASP A 130 -17.21 -23.00 -10.28
CA ASP A 130 -18.05 -21.82 -10.28
C ASP A 130 -17.18 -20.55 -10.52
N PRO A 131 -17.50 -19.75 -11.55
CA PRO A 131 -16.77 -18.52 -11.88
C PRO A 131 -16.66 -17.52 -10.72
N VAL A 132 -17.64 -17.45 -9.85
CA VAL A 132 -17.75 -16.43 -8.78
C VAL A 132 -17.46 -17.00 -7.38
N ARG A 133 -16.97 -18.24 -7.29
CA ARG A 133 -16.68 -18.87 -6.00
C ARG A 133 -15.79 -18.00 -5.10
N THR A 134 -15.95 -18.15 -3.80
CA THR A 134 -15.04 -17.57 -2.81
C THR A 134 -13.68 -18.26 -2.89
N ARG A 135 -12.58 -17.49 -2.90
CA ARG A 135 -11.22 -18.00 -2.99
C ARG A 135 -10.41 -17.57 -1.78
N ARG A 136 -9.64 -18.48 -1.23
CA ARG A 136 -8.76 -18.19 -0.10
C ARG A 136 -7.52 -17.45 -0.59
N LEU A 137 -7.11 -16.44 0.19
CA LEU A 137 -5.87 -15.70 -0.02
C LEU A 137 -4.82 -16.15 0.97
N LEU A 138 -3.61 -16.33 0.49
CA LEU A 138 -2.48 -16.80 1.28
C LEU A 138 -1.61 -15.59 1.66
N MET A 139 -1.62 -15.27 2.95
CA MET A 139 -0.90 -14.17 3.55
C MET A 139 -0.42 -14.55 4.94
N HIS A 140 0.57 -13.86 5.49
CA HIS A 140 1.05 -14.12 6.84
C HIS A 140 -0.04 -13.82 7.88
N LYS A 141 -0.21 -14.71 8.87
CA LYS A 141 -1.23 -14.56 9.94
C LYS A 141 -1.08 -13.26 10.73
N ARG A 142 0.14 -12.71 10.85
CA ARG A 142 0.37 -11.41 11.50
C ARG A 142 -0.27 -10.26 10.72
N GLU A 143 -0.12 -10.27 9.39
CA GLU A 143 -0.71 -9.27 8.49
C GLU A 143 -2.23 -9.37 8.48
N ILE A 144 -2.79 -10.58 8.39
CA ILE A 144 -4.25 -10.80 8.45
C ILE A 144 -4.83 -10.24 9.77
N ARG A 145 -4.17 -10.47 10.91
CA ARG A 145 -4.60 -9.94 12.20
C ARG A 145 -4.56 -8.42 12.25
N LYS A 146 -3.48 -7.80 11.70
CA LYS A 146 -3.37 -6.34 11.58
C LYS A 146 -4.51 -5.78 10.72
N LEU A 147 -4.75 -6.34 9.55
CA LEU A 147 -5.82 -5.93 8.65
C LEU A 147 -7.21 -6.07 9.30
N HIS A 148 -7.46 -7.17 10.00
CA HIS A 148 -8.72 -7.38 10.71
C HIS A 148 -8.97 -6.34 11.81
N ALA A 149 -7.93 -5.93 12.55
CA ALA A 149 -8.03 -4.88 13.55
C ALA A 149 -8.40 -3.53 12.89
N LEU A 150 -7.72 -3.13 11.81
CA LEU A 150 -7.96 -1.89 11.09
C LEU A 150 -9.38 -1.83 10.49
N ILE A 151 -9.87 -2.94 9.93
CA ILE A 151 -11.25 -3.02 9.43
C ILE A 151 -12.28 -2.76 10.54
N LYS A 152 -12.05 -3.33 11.74
CA LYS A 152 -12.99 -3.19 12.86
C LYS A 152 -12.94 -1.82 13.53
N GLN A 153 -11.76 -1.23 13.69
CA GLN A 153 -11.56 0.02 14.43
C GLN A 153 -11.81 1.25 13.57
N ASP A 154 -11.29 1.27 12.36
CA ASP A 154 -11.23 2.48 11.53
C ASP A 154 -12.17 2.45 10.32
N GLY A 155 -12.97 1.39 10.18
CA GLY A 155 -13.94 1.25 9.10
C GLY A 155 -13.30 1.12 7.70
N TYR A 156 -12.10 0.57 7.64
CA TYR A 156 -11.43 0.26 6.37
C TYR A 156 -12.11 -0.88 5.64
N THR A 157 -11.93 -0.91 4.34
CA THR A 157 -12.40 -1.98 3.46
C THR A 157 -11.21 -2.56 2.70
N LEU A 158 -11.17 -3.88 2.52
CA LEU A 158 -10.17 -4.55 1.72
C LEU A 158 -10.71 -4.78 0.31
N VAL A 159 -10.02 -4.24 -0.68
CA VAL A 159 -10.41 -4.33 -2.09
C VAL A 159 -9.26 -4.92 -2.90
N PRO A 160 -9.51 -5.92 -3.78
CA PRO A 160 -8.49 -6.41 -4.69
C PRO A 160 -8.21 -5.34 -5.77
N LEU A 161 -6.94 -4.96 -5.91
CA LEU A 161 -6.49 -3.91 -6.83
C LEU A 161 -6.01 -4.46 -8.16
N SER A 162 -5.17 -5.50 -8.11
CA SER A 162 -4.61 -6.11 -9.31
C SER A 162 -4.30 -7.59 -9.11
N VAL A 163 -4.37 -8.36 -10.21
CA VAL A 163 -3.88 -9.74 -10.29
C VAL A 163 -2.73 -9.77 -11.28
N TYR A 164 -1.63 -10.40 -10.89
CA TYR A 164 -0.43 -10.46 -11.71
C TYR A 164 0.32 -11.79 -11.50
N PHE A 165 1.19 -12.10 -12.45
CA PHE A 165 2.12 -13.21 -12.35
C PHE A 165 3.47 -12.72 -11.87
N LYS A 166 3.99 -13.36 -10.83
CA LYS A 166 5.35 -13.18 -10.30
C LYS A 166 5.97 -14.56 -10.11
N ASP A 167 7.11 -14.81 -10.74
CA ASP A 167 7.79 -16.10 -10.71
C ASP A 167 6.86 -17.29 -11.05
N ALA A 168 6.09 -17.15 -12.14
CA ALA A 168 5.09 -18.12 -12.60
C ALA A 168 3.90 -18.37 -11.63
N ARG A 169 3.85 -17.69 -10.47
CA ARG A 169 2.75 -17.79 -9.50
C ARG A 169 1.77 -16.64 -9.67
N VAL A 170 0.48 -16.93 -9.48
CA VAL A 170 -0.56 -15.89 -9.46
C VAL A 170 -0.54 -15.21 -8.11
N LYS A 171 -0.45 -13.89 -8.12
CA LYS A 171 -0.49 -13.02 -6.94
C LYS A 171 -1.64 -12.02 -7.07
N LEU A 172 -2.21 -11.67 -5.93
CA LEU A 172 -3.25 -10.65 -5.80
C LEU A 172 -2.70 -9.49 -4.96
N GLU A 173 -2.81 -8.28 -5.47
CA GLU A 173 -2.56 -7.06 -4.71
C GLU A 173 -3.85 -6.66 -4.02
N VAL A 174 -3.85 -6.68 -2.69
CA VAL A 174 -4.97 -6.27 -1.83
C VAL A 174 -4.69 -4.88 -1.30
N GLY A 175 -5.62 -3.95 -1.52
CA GLY A 175 -5.56 -2.59 -0.98
C GLY A 175 -6.35 -2.46 0.31
N LEU A 176 -5.75 -1.82 1.31
CA LEU A 176 -6.45 -1.28 2.47
C LEU A 176 -7.02 0.08 2.07
N CYS A 177 -8.34 0.17 2.01
CA CYS A 177 -9.03 1.26 1.33
C CYS A 177 -10.04 1.95 2.25
N LYS A 178 -10.18 3.27 2.06
CA LYS A 178 -11.24 4.09 2.66
C LYS A 178 -12.16 4.62 1.57
N GLY A 179 -13.48 4.51 1.75
CA GLY A 179 -14.46 4.96 0.77
C GLY A 179 -14.39 6.47 0.52
N LYS A 180 -14.38 6.90 -0.74
CA LYS A 180 -14.48 8.30 -1.14
C LYS A 180 -15.91 8.79 -1.01
N LYS A 181 -16.10 10.00 -0.48
CA LYS A 181 -17.38 10.70 -0.53
C LYS A 181 -17.68 11.15 -1.97
N ASN A 182 -18.94 11.40 -2.27
CA ASN A 182 -19.35 11.78 -3.62
C ASN A 182 -18.68 13.05 -4.13
N TYR A 183 -18.40 13.98 -3.24
CA TYR A 183 -17.71 15.21 -3.60
C TYR A 183 -16.23 14.95 -3.99
N ASP A 184 -15.52 14.08 -3.25
CA ASP A 184 -14.14 13.67 -3.54
C ASP A 184 -14.02 13.00 -4.92
N LYS A 185 -15.04 12.18 -5.28
CA LYS A 185 -15.12 11.51 -6.59
C LYS A 185 -15.25 12.53 -7.73
N ARG A 186 -16.07 13.57 -7.56
CA ARG A 186 -16.24 14.64 -8.55
C ARG A 186 -14.96 15.44 -8.72
N GLU A 187 -14.31 15.83 -7.62
CA GLU A 187 -13.04 16.56 -7.67
C GLU A 187 -11.93 15.72 -8.33
N ALA A 188 -11.81 14.45 -7.98
CA ALA A 188 -10.85 13.55 -8.61
C ALA A 188 -11.13 13.31 -10.10
N SER A 189 -12.38 13.38 -10.56
CA SER A 189 -12.76 13.32 -11.97
C SER A 189 -12.35 14.59 -12.68
N ALA A 190 -12.72 15.75 -12.14
CA ALA A 190 -12.37 17.05 -12.71
C ALA A 190 -10.85 17.25 -12.87
N LYS A 191 -10.07 16.86 -11.84
CA LYS A 191 -8.59 16.90 -11.93
C LYS A 191 -8.03 16.01 -13.05
N ARG A 192 -8.61 14.82 -13.27
CA ARG A 192 -8.18 13.93 -14.36
C ARG A 192 -8.54 14.47 -15.73
N ASP A 193 -9.71 15.09 -15.88
CA ASP A 193 -10.16 15.64 -17.14
C ASP A 193 -9.35 16.87 -17.49
N ALA A 194 -9.08 17.77 -16.53
CA ALA A 194 -8.17 18.91 -16.72
C ALA A 194 -6.75 18.47 -17.12
N LYS A 195 -6.22 17.40 -16.48
CA LYS A 195 -4.90 16.85 -16.87
C LYS A 195 -4.91 16.32 -18.31
N ARG A 196 -5.97 15.61 -18.72
CA ARG A 196 -6.10 15.10 -20.11
C ARG A 196 -6.15 16.22 -21.12
N GLU A 197 -6.81 17.32 -20.80
CA GLU A 197 -6.91 18.48 -21.66
C GLU A 197 -5.55 19.18 -21.82
N ILE A 198 -4.82 19.36 -20.72
CA ILE A 198 -3.44 19.88 -20.75
C ILE A 198 -2.54 18.97 -21.61
N ASP A 199 -2.58 17.65 -21.39
CA ASP A 199 -1.79 16.69 -22.16
C ASP A 199 -2.13 16.71 -23.66
N ARG A 200 -3.40 16.96 -24.02
CA ARG A 200 -3.85 17.11 -25.42
C ARG A 200 -3.30 18.37 -26.05
N THR A 201 -3.46 19.52 -25.38
CA THR A 201 -2.95 20.81 -25.88
C THR A 201 -1.43 20.82 -26.00
N MET A 202 -0.71 20.18 -25.07
CA MET A 202 0.74 20.06 -25.17
C MET A 202 1.17 19.21 -26.38
N LYS A 203 0.44 18.11 -26.68
CA LYS A 203 0.71 17.28 -27.88
C LYS A 203 0.43 18.03 -29.19
N GLU A 204 -0.63 18.85 -29.22
CA GLU A 204 -0.97 19.67 -30.38
C GLU A 204 0.06 20.76 -30.64
N ARG A 205 0.60 21.37 -29.58
CA ARG A 205 1.65 22.42 -29.70
C ARG A 205 3.01 21.85 -30.14
N ASN A 206 3.28 20.57 -29.89
CA ASN A 206 4.53 19.91 -30.25
C ASN A 206 4.47 19.17 -31.62
N ARG A 207 3.38 19.33 -32.36
CA ARG A 207 3.22 18.87 -33.76
C ARG A 207 3.52 19.98 -34.77
#